data_afc35b3d68552f7f9106869ed8b8c13a
#
_entry.id   afc35b3d68552f7f9106869ed8b8c13a
#
_cell.length_a   1.000
_cell.length_b   1.000
_cell.length_c   1.000
_cell.angle_alpha   90.00
_cell.angle_beta   90.00
_cell.angle_gamma   90.00
#
_symmetry.space_group_name_H-M   'P 1'
#
loop_
_entity.id
_entity.type
_entity.pdbx_description
1 polymer ?
#
loop_
_entity_poly.entity_id
_entity_poly.type
_entity_poly.pdbx_seq_one_letter_code
_entity_poly.pdbx_strand_id
1 'polypeptide(L)'
;MLDERLFKENLLESSGKDFLNWIKSYDDSQVPIMKRRGYTCIHSMERTVAFTFGEFTFRRRRWKKGDNWIIPVDDKLGLERNTRYSREFMYQIAKLSTMMSYGKVIQVIEMTYNIVITKPTVVKAVKLCADLLKKQESYQSYQESNEIKEKVDVIYVEGDGVMVKSSDKNLNNRRIDLSHFVVHTGSKKIGSKRFELQNKKEFISPKNRLVREQVIDYLTNTFEISKETIFVTNSDGGHGYTPYVFKEMAKILRVSRHEHFWDEYHLNHSLKSFFNSYPSELLEKAFQAIQRHDKSLLRSVLDTTEALIENQEEIEQFYKFKRRLLQNFQYTKPAELRGLSHSGIGIMESQHRKITYRMKRGGKYWTEKGAEAMSKMILLADKDELRELLLGSWIVDYDQIQEQRGLSGGEVRRLESKKTSQYMPTGKITWKKFKP
;
A
#
# COMPACT_ATOMS: atom_id res chain seq x y z
N MET A 1 0.75 24.06 -43.95
CA MET A 1 0.72 23.77 -42.48
C MET A 1 0.93 22.30 -42.33
N LEU A 2 1.83 21.88 -41.42
CA LEU A 2 2.07 20.45 -41.14
C LEU A 2 0.82 19.84 -40.51
N ASP A 3 0.34 18.71 -41.03
CA ASP A 3 -0.66 17.88 -40.35
C ASP A 3 0.06 16.96 -39.40
N GLU A 4 0.09 17.35 -38.11
CA GLU A 4 0.79 16.60 -37.05
C GLU A 4 0.22 15.19 -36.84
N ARG A 5 -1.10 15.02 -37.08
CA ARG A 5 -1.75 13.72 -36.92
C ARG A 5 -1.27 12.74 -37.98
N LEU A 6 -1.31 13.19 -39.25
CA LEU A 6 -0.83 12.39 -40.38
C LEU A 6 0.67 12.08 -40.25
N PHE A 7 1.46 13.06 -39.81
CA PHE A 7 2.89 12.86 -39.57
C PHE A 7 3.16 11.82 -38.48
N LYS A 8 2.41 11.90 -37.36
CA LYS A 8 2.48 10.90 -36.28
C LYS A 8 2.08 9.48 -36.78
N GLU A 9 1.01 9.38 -37.56
CA GLU A 9 0.57 8.10 -38.13
C GLU A 9 1.66 7.48 -39.04
N ASN A 10 2.28 8.28 -39.92
CA ASN A 10 3.38 7.84 -40.78
C ASN A 10 4.61 7.38 -39.97
N LEU A 11 4.98 8.10 -38.90
CA LEU A 11 6.07 7.69 -38.01
C LEU A 11 5.79 6.35 -37.34
N LEU A 12 4.58 6.17 -36.81
CA LEU A 12 4.18 4.93 -36.16
C LEU A 12 4.14 3.76 -37.15
N GLU A 13 3.69 3.98 -38.38
CA GLU A 13 3.69 2.96 -39.43
C GLU A 13 5.11 2.55 -39.82
N SER A 14 6.00 3.50 -40.03
CA SER A 14 7.43 3.22 -40.33
C SER A 14 8.08 2.45 -39.20
N SER A 15 7.97 2.94 -37.98
CA SER A 15 8.52 2.26 -36.79
C SER A 15 7.92 0.88 -36.57
N GLY A 16 6.63 0.70 -36.90
CA GLY A 16 5.97 -0.60 -36.87
C GLY A 16 6.53 -1.60 -37.86
N LYS A 17 6.82 -1.18 -39.09
CA LYS A 17 7.47 -2.02 -40.10
C LYS A 17 8.87 -2.44 -39.65
N ASP A 18 9.64 -1.51 -39.10
CA ASP A 18 11.00 -1.79 -38.58
C ASP A 18 10.94 -2.79 -37.41
N PHE A 19 9.97 -2.65 -36.51
CA PHE A 19 9.75 -3.57 -35.41
C PHE A 19 9.39 -4.99 -35.89
N LEU A 20 8.51 -5.12 -36.86
CA LEU A 20 8.12 -6.43 -37.44
C LEU A 20 9.32 -7.08 -38.18
N ASN A 21 10.11 -6.30 -38.91
CA ASN A 21 11.33 -6.77 -39.55
C ASN A 21 12.36 -7.24 -38.51
N TRP A 22 12.51 -6.49 -37.41
CA TRP A 22 13.39 -6.88 -36.30
C TRP A 22 12.94 -8.21 -35.66
N ILE A 23 11.63 -8.37 -35.39
CA ILE A 23 11.08 -9.65 -34.86
C ILE A 23 11.42 -10.81 -35.80
N LYS A 24 11.18 -10.64 -37.10
CA LYS A 24 11.46 -11.67 -38.10
C LYS A 24 12.95 -12.03 -38.14
N SER A 25 13.81 -11.03 -38.17
CA SER A 25 15.27 -11.23 -38.17
C SER A 25 15.75 -11.92 -36.90
N TYR A 26 15.18 -11.55 -35.73
CA TYR A 26 15.48 -12.21 -34.47
C TYR A 26 15.02 -13.66 -34.46
N ASP A 27 13.78 -13.95 -34.88
CA ASP A 27 13.26 -15.33 -34.97
C ASP A 27 14.11 -16.20 -35.88
N ASP A 28 14.54 -15.65 -37.02
CA ASP A 28 15.43 -16.37 -37.98
C ASP A 28 16.83 -16.62 -37.39
N SER A 29 17.37 -15.66 -36.63
CA SER A 29 18.66 -15.81 -35.96
C SER A 29 18.67 -16.86 -34.85
N GLN A 30 17.49 -17.16 -34.26
CA GLN A 30 17.34 -18.19 -33.24
C GLN A 30 17.34 -19.62 -33.82
N VAL A 31 17.09 -19.81 -35.12
CA VAL A 31 17.00 -21.14 -35.74
C VAL A 31 18.26 -21.98 -35.53
N PRO A 32 19.49 -21.52 -35.90
CA PRO A 32 20.71 -22.29 -35.66
C PRO A 32 21.01 -22.51 -34.17
N ILE A 33 20.68 -21.54 -33.30
CA ILE A 33 20.89 -21.66 -31.87
C ILE A 33 20.01 -22.74 -31.25
N MET A 34 18.72 -22.74 -31.57
CA MET A 34 17.76 -23.71 -31.05
C MET A 34 18.05 -25.13 -31.54
N LYS A 35 18.43 -25.29 -32.84
CA LYS A 35 18.86 -26.61 -33.40
C LYS A 35 20.11 -27.11 -32.64
N ARG A 36 21.12 -26.24 -32.41
CA ARG A 36 22.34 -26.64 -31.69
C ARG A 36 22.06 -27.04 -30.22
N ARG A 37 21.06 -26.43 -29.58
CA ARG A 37 20.57 -26.81 -28.23
C ARG A 37 19.73 -28.12 -28.23
N GLY A 38 19.47 -28.73 -29.38
CA GLY A 38 18.69 -29.95 -29.52
C GLY A 38 17.18 -29.76 -29.48
N TYR A 39 16.68 -28.57 -29.80
CA TYR A 39 15.27 -28.30 -29.96
C TYR A 39 14.81 -28.53 -31.39
N THR A 40 13.58 -29.03 -31.54
CA THR A 40 12.89 -29.23 -32.84
C THR A 40 11.83 -28.15 -32.99
N CYS A 41 11.78 -27.50 -34.17
CA CYS A 41 10.73 -26.55 -34.51
C CYS A 41 9.45 -27.34 -34.81
N ILE A 42 8.39 -27.12 -34.06
CA ILE A 42 7.12 -27.82 -34.24
C ILE A 42 6.26 -27.11 -35.26
N HIS A 43 6.06 -25.81 -35.12
CA HIS A 43 5.30 -24.98 -36.06
C HIS A 43 5.60 -23.50 -35.85
N SER A 44 5.18 -22.68 -36.82
CA SER A 44 5.15 -21.23 -36.71
C SER A 44 3.71 -20.76 -36.52
N MET A 45 3.50 -19.84 -35.60
CA MET A 45 2.17 -19.32 -35.24
C MET A 45 2.16 -17.80 -35.27
N GLU A 46 1.02 -17.25 -35.62
CA GLU A 46 0.77 -15.81 -35.48
C GLU A 46 0.37 -15.46 -34.06
N ARG A 47 0.74 -14.25 -33.64
CA ARG A 47 0.35 -13.66 -32.40
C ARG A 47 0.12 -12.17 -32.57
N THR A 48 -1.01 -11.68 -32.07
CA THR A 48 -1.31 -10.25 -32.01
C THR A 48 -1.08 -9.75 -30.60
N VAL A 49 -0.27 -8.67 -30.46
CA VAL A 49 0.04 -8.05 -29.17
C VAL A 49 -0.01 -6.54 -29.31
N ALA A 50 -0.65 -5.89 -28.37
CA ALA A 50 -0.65 -4.43 -28.22
C ALA A 50 0.51 -4.00 -27.32
N PHE A 51 1.35 -3.11 -27.86
CA PHE A 51 2.43 -2.40 -27.20
C PHE A 51 2.05 -0.93 -27.04
N THR A 52 2.84 -0.15 -26.34
CA THR A 52 2.63 1.30 -26.17
C THR A 52 2.80 2.12 -27.46
N PHE A 53 3.32 1.51 -28.52
CA PHE A 53 3.55 2.13 -29.83
C PHE A 53 2.73 1.49 -30.96
N GLY A 54 1.78 0.61 -30.67
CA GLY A 54 0.87 0.02 -31.63
C GLY A 54 0.46 -1.41 -31.34
N GLU A 55 -0.49 -1.93 -32.08
CA GLU A 55 -0.90 -3.35 -32.07
C GLU A 55 -0.31 -4.05 -33.30
N PHE A 56 0.45 -5.13 -33.06
CA PHE A 56 1.19 -5.83 -34.10
C PHE A 56 0.84 -7.31 -34.11
N THR A 57 0.65 -7.85 -35.33
CA THR A 57 0.55 -9.28 -35.59
C THR A 57 1.84 -9.78 -36.21
N PHE A 58 2.47 -10.73 -35.60
CA PHE A 58 3.74 -11.30 -36.04
C PHE A 58 3.77 -12.80 -35.91
N ARG A 59 4.56 -13.45 -36.80
CA ARG A 59 4.79 -14.88 -36.76
C ARG A 59 6.03 -15.19 -35.95
N ARG A 60 5.98 -16.30 -35.18
CA ARG A 60 7.08 -16.80 -34.36
C ARG A 60 7.08 -18.30 -34.26
N ARG A 61 8.27 -18.91 -34.20
CA ARG A 61 8.47 -20.36 -34.12
C ARG A 61 8.33 -20.85 -32.68
N ARG A 62 7.69 -22.01 -32.57
CA ARG A 62 7.56 -22.75 -31.30
C ARG A 62 8.48 -23.96 -31.34
N TRP A 63 9.32 -24.08 -30.34
CA TRP A 63 10.34 -25.11 -30.24
C TRP A 63 10.06 -26.08 -29.10
N LYS A 64 10.41 -27.38 -29.27
CA LYS A 64 10.22 -28.44 -28.27
C LYS A 64 11.49 -29.27 -28.14
N LYS A 65 11.83 -29.65 -26.86
CA LYS A 65 12.85 -30.64 -26.51
C LYS A 65 12.36 -31.42 -25.29
N GLY A 66 12.05 -32.71 -25.49
CA GLY A 66 11.35 -33.47 -24.46
C GLY A 66 9.99 -32.84 -24.14
N ASP A 67 9.76 -32.52 -22.87
CA ASP A 67 8.54 -31.83 -22.42
C ASP A 67 8.69 -30.29 -22.35
N ASN A 68 9.88 -29.78 -22.62
CA ASN A 68 10.15 -28.35 -22.57
C ASN A 68 9.73 -27.66 -23.87
N TRP A 69 9.00 -26.55 -23.72
CA TRP A 69 8.55 -25.70 -24.81
C TRP A 69 9.13 -24.30 -24.68
N ILE A 70 9.69 -23.75 -25.75
CA ILE A 70 10.28 -22.40 -25.79
C ILE A 70 9.76 -21.69 -27.05
N ILE A 71 9.50 -20.37 -26.89
CA ILE A 71 9.19 -19.45 -27.99
C ILE A 71 10.14 -18.25 -27.82
N PRO A 72 11.34 -18.29 -28.44
CA PRO A 72 12.39 -17.29 -28.19
C PRO A 72 11.95 -15.85 -28.40
N VAL A 73 11.05 -15.59 -29.36
CA VAL A 73 10.49 -14.25 -29.59
C VAL A 73 9.64 -13.78 -28.40
N ASP A 74 8.78 -14.65 -27.88
CA ASP A 74 7.94 -14.30 -26.72
C ASP A 74 8.81 -14.03 -25.49
N ASP A 75 9.84 -14.85 -25.25
CA ASP A 75 10.80 -14.68 -24.16
C ASP A 75 11.60 -13.36 -24.32
N LYS A 76 12.05 -13.05 -25.53
CA LYS A 76 12.79 -11.80 -25.82
C LYS A 76 11.93 -10.54 -25.62
N LEU A 77 10.64 -10.63 -25.93
CA LEU A 77 9.66 -9.55 -25.75
C LEU A 77 9.04 -9.49 -24.34
N GLY A 78 9.40 -10.43 -23.46
CA GLY A 78 8.82 -10.53 -22.10
C GLY A 78 7.31 -10.82 -22.13
N LEU A 79 6.84 -11.62 -23.10
CA LEU A 79 5.42 -11.87 -23.30
C LEU A 79 5.00 -13.19 -22.61
N GLU A 80 4.10 -13.08 -21.66
CA GLU A 80 3.48 -14.26 -21.03
C GLU A 80 2.54 -15.02 -22.00
N ARG A 81 2.30 -16.29 -21.70
CA ARG A 81 1.35 -17.10 -22.49
C ARG A 81 -0.05 -16.48 -22.47
N ASN A 82 -0.72 -16.50 -23.61
CA ASN A 82 -2.11 -16.04 -23.78
C ASN A 82 -2.37 -14.57 -23.37
N THR A 83 -1.34 -13.71 -23.38
CA THR A 83 -1.52 -12.28 -23.19
C THR A 83 -1.60 -11.56 -24.53
N ARG A 84 -2.51 -10.59 -24.64
CA ARG A 84 -2.68 -9.70 -25.79
C ARG A 84 -1.96 -8.34 -25.60
N TYR A 85 -1.46 -8.08 -24.42
CA TYR A 85 -0.88 -6.79 -24.03
C TYR A 85 0.53 -6.99 -23.50
N SER A 86 1.47 -6.11 -23.89
CA SER A 86 2.81 -6.10 -23.32
C SER A 86 2.75 -5.69 -21.83
N ARG A 87 3.78 -6.05 -21.06
CA ARG A 87 3.85 -5.66 -19.64
C ARG A 87 3.91 -4.14 -19.46
N GLU A 88 4.62 -3.43 -20.33
CA GLU A 88 4.67 -1.97 -20.31
C GLU A 88 3.28 -1.37 -20.57
N PHE A 89 2.52 -1.93 -21.53
CA PHE A 89 1.15 -1.48 -21.79
C PHE A 89 0.23 -1.71 -20.58
N MET A 90 0.36 -2.86 -19.91
CA MET A 90 -0.38 -3.15 -18.68
C MET A 90 0.01 -2.23 -17.54
N TYR A 91 1.29 -1.85 -17.43
CA TYR A 91 1.75 -0.83 -16.50
C TYR A 91 1.09 0.53 -16.75
N GLN A 92 1.02 1.00 -18.00
CA GLN A 92 0.37 2.27 -18.33
C GLN A 92 -1.12 2.25 -17.91
N ILE A 93 -1.84 1.16 -18.19
CA ILE A 93 -3.22 0.98 -17.75
C ILE A 93 -3.31 1.01 -16.22
N ALA A 94 -2.43 0.30 -15.52
CA ALA A 94 -2.39 0.25 -14.07
C ALA A 94 -2.10 1.65 -13.46
N LYS A 95 -1.10 2.37 -13.98
CA LYS A 95 -0.74 3.72 -13.53
C LYS A 95 -1.90 4.69 -13.71
N LEU A 96 -2.53 4.73 -14.88
CA LEU A 96 -3.73 5.55 -15.14
C LEU A 96 -4.89 5.18 -14.21
N SER A 97 -5.04 3.89 -13.87
CA SER A 97 -6.08 3.42 -12.95
C SER A 97 -5.93 3.97 -11.53
N THR A 98 -4.71 4.34 -11.10
CA THR A 98 -4.49 5.00 -9.80
C THR A 98 -4.92 6.47 -9.79
N MET A 99 -5.05 7.10 -10.96
CA MET A 99 -5.35 8.52 -11.09
C MET A 99 -6.83 8.78 -11.43
N MET A 100 -7.45 7.91 -12.24
CA MET A 100 -8.78 8.17 -12.80
C MET A 100 -9.69 6.92 -12.82
N SER A 101 -10.98 7.12 -13.15
CA SER A 101 -11.94 6.02 -13.27
C SER A 101 -11.63 5.13 -14.47
N TYR A 102 -12.00 3.84 -14.41
CA TYR A 102 -11.75 2.87 -15.49
C TYR A 102 -12.32 3.28 -16.84
N GLY A 103 -13.48 3.97 -16.85
CA GLY A 103 -14.02 4.54 -18.11
C GLY A 103 -13.12 5.63 -18.70
N LYS A 104 -12.55 6.49 -17.86
CA LYS A 104 -11.60 7.50 -18.31
C LYS A 104 -10.27 6.89 -18.75
N VAL A 105 -9.80 5.84 -18.09
CA VAL A 105 -8.59 5.10 -18.52
C VAL A 105 -8.75 4.59 -19.95
N ILE A 106 -9.91 4.01 -20.29
CA ILE A 106 -10.19 3.53 -21.65
C ILE A 106 -10.07 4.68 -22.67
N GLN A 107 -10.71 5.81 -22.38
CA GLN A 107 -10.66 6.99 -23.27
C GLN A 107 -9.24 7.54 -23.45
N VAL A 108 -8.46 7.62 -22.36
CA VAL A 108 -7.07 8.09 -22.44
C VAL A 108 -6.19 7.13 -23.23
N ILE A 109 -6.32 5.81 -23.01
CA ILE A 109 -5.56 4.80 -23.76
C ILE A 109 -5.90 4.86 -25.25
N GLU A 110 -7.18 4.95 -25.60
CA GLU A 110 -7.63 5.10 -27.00
C GLU A 110 -7.06 6.36 -27.64
N MET A 111 -7.18 7.50 -26.97
CA MET A 111 -6.67 8.78 -27.47
C MET A 111 -5.14 8.80 -27.64
N THR A 112 -4.41 8.16 -26.70
CA THR A 112 -2.94 8.23 -26.68
C THR A 112 -2.30 7.23 -27.64
N TYR A 113 -2.82 5.99 -27.66
CA TYR A 113 -2.20 4.86 -28.35
C TYR A 113 -2.98 4.37 -29.57
N ASN A 114 -4.16 4.93 -29.83
CA ASN A 114 -5.11 4.46 -30.86
C ASN A 114 -5.47 2.97 -30.72
N ILE A 115 -5.54 2.49 -29.47
CA ILE A 115 -5.84 1.10 -29.13
C ILE A 115 -7.10 1.07 -28.28
N VAL A 116 -8.12 0.34 -28.73
CA VAL A 116 -9.37 0.16 -28.00
C VAL A 116 -9.24 -0.95 -26.97
N ILE A 117 -9.44 -0.60 -25.70
CA ILE A 117 -9.48 -1.57 -24.59
C ILE A 117 -10.86 -1.55 -23.92
N THR A 118 -11.12 -2.56 -23.10
CA THR A 118 -12.39 -2.72 -22.38
C THR A 118 -12.21 -2.59 -20.87
N LYS A 119 -13.29 -2.37 -20.11
CA LYS A 119 -13.24 -2.41 -18.63
C LYS A 119 -12.63 -3.69 -18.06
N PRO A 120 -12.95 -4.89 -18.56
CA PRO A 120 -12.27 -6.12 -18.14
C PRO A 120 -10.75 -6.09 -18.31
N THR A 121 -10.22 -5.45 -19.36
CA THR A 121 -8.77 -5.26 -19.55
C THR A 121 -8.17 -4.40 -18.44
N VAL A 122 -8.82 -3.29 -18.07
CA VAL A 122 -8.38 -2.44 -16.95
C VAL A 122 -8.40 -3.21 -15.64
N VAL A 123 -9.46 -3.98 -15.38
CA VAL A 123 -9.55 -4.84 -14.20
C VAL A 123 -8.44 -5.89 -14.20
N LYS A 124 -8.08 -6.46 -15.37
CA LYS A 124 -6.98 -7.42 -15.50
C LYS A 124 -5.64 -6.79 -15.12
N ALA A 125 -5.37 -5.54 -15.51
CA ALA A 125 -4.15 -4.83 -15.12
C ALA A 125 -4.08 -4.61 -13.59
N VAL A 126 -5.19 -4.21 -12.97
CA VAL A 126 -5.27 -4.04 -11.50
C VAL A 126 -5.09 -5.38 -10.77
N LYS A 127 -5.68 -6.47 -11.27
CA LYS A 127 -5.48 -7.81 -10.70
C LYS A 127 -4.04 -8.29 -10.84
N LEU A 128 -3.40 -8.05 -11.98
CA LEU A 128 -1.98 -8.35 -12.16
C LEU A 128 -1.12 -7.65 -11.11
N CYS A 129 -1.35 -6.36 -10.85
CA CYS A 129 -0.67 -5.65 -9.78
C CYS A 129 -0.96 -6.26 -8.40
N ALA A 130 -2.21 -6.66 -8.12
CA ALA A 130 -2.57 -7.28 -6.85
C ALA A 130 -1.84 -8.62 -6.62
N ASP A 131 -1.67 -9.42 -7.68
CA ASP A 131 -0.95 -10.69 -7.59
C ASP A 131 0.56 -10.48 -7.46
N LEU A 132 1.12 -9.49 -8.16
CA LEU A 132 2.53 -9.11 -8.04
C LEU A 132 2.85 -8.52 -6.67
N LEU A 133 1.97 -7.72 -6.08
CA LEU A 133 2.13 -7.19 -4.71
C LEU A 133 2.29 -8.32 -3.69
N LYS A 134 1.49 -9.38 -3.78
CA LYS A 134 1.62 -10.54 -2.88
C LYS A 134 2.95 -11.28 -3.07
N LYS A 135 3.39 -11.43 -4.34
CA LYS A 135 4.69 -12.04 -4.63
C LYS A 135 5.83 -11.19 -4.09
N GLN A 136 5.75 -9.86 -4.24
CA GLN A 136 6.76 -8.93 -3.76
C GLN A 136 6.85 -8.90 -2.22
N GLU A 137 5.71 -8.92 -1.52
CA GLU A 137 5.67 -9.05 -0.07
C GLU A 137 6.38 -10.34 0.40
N SER A 138 6.14 -11.46 -0.30
CA SER A 138 6.84 -12.73 -0.02
C SER A 138 8.33 -12.64 -0.36
N TYR A 139 8.71 -11.97 -1.45
CA TYR A 139 10.11 -11.80 -1.85
C TYR A 139 10.89 -10.97 -0.85
N GLN A 140 10.33 -9.86 -0.38
CA GLN A 140 10.94 -9.00 0.62
C GLN A 140 11.23 -9.75 1.92
N SER A 141 10.34 -10.61 2.39
CA SER A 141 10.55 -11.42 3.58
C SER A 141 11.75 -12.40 3.47
N TYR A 142 12.25 -12.65 2.25
CA TYR A 142 13.44 -13.50 2.04
C TYR A 142 14.75 -12.69 2.04
N GLN A 143 14.68 -11.38 1.76
CA GLN A 143 15.86 -10.52 1.68
C GLN A 143 16.22 -9.83 3.00
N GLU A 144 15.25 -9.65 3.90
CA GLU A 144 15.38 -8.87 5.13
C GLU A 144 16.44 -9.34 6.15
N SER A 145 17.09 -10.48 5.93
CA SER A 145 18.02 -11.07 6.92
C SER A 145 19.45 -10.52 6.89
N ASN A 146 19.86 -9.71 5.91
CA ASN A 146 21.27 -9.36 5.69
C ASN A 146 21.59 -7.86 5.54
N GLU A 147 20.61 -6.94 5.69
CA GLU A 147 20.89 -5.52 5.57
C GLU A 147 21.42 -4.91 6.87
N ILE A 148 22.40 -3.99 6.74
CA ILE A 148 22.90 -3.20 7.88
C ILE A 148 21.80 -2.24 8.31
N LYS A 149 21.36 -2.38 9.58
CA LYS A 149 20.30 -1.51 10.13
C LYS A 149 20.77 -0.08 10.32
N GLU A 150 19.92 0.87 9.97
CA GLU A 150 20.17 2.28 10.14
C GLU A 150 19.95 2.70 11.62
N LYS A 151 20.93 3.40 12.22
CA LYS A 151 20.78 3.93 13.57
C LYS A 151 19.89 5.17 13.55
N VAL A 152 18.89 5.20 14.43
CA VAL A 152 17.91 6.28 14.51
C VAL A 152 17.68 6.74 15.96
N ASP A 153 17.60 8.07 16.15
CA ASP A 153 17.32 8.66 17.45
C ASP A 153 15.82 8.77 17.73
N VAL A 154 15.02 9.03 16.69
CA VAL A 154 13.57 9.22 16.79
C VAL A 154 12.87 8.47 15.66
N ILE A 155 11.81 7.76 16.01
CA ILE A 155 10.91 7.09 15.07
C ILE A 155 9.51 7.65 15.26
N TYR A 156 8.88 8.06 14.16
CA TYR A 156 7.49 8.51 14.13
C TYR A 156 6.62 7.44 13.49
N VAL A 157 5.51 7.11 14.15
CA VAL A 157 4.48 6.21 13.61
C VAL A 157 3.11 6.84 13.81
N GLU A 158 2.46 7.14 12.73
CA GLU A 158 1.09 7.66 12.75
C GLU A 158 0.14 6.65 12.12
N GLY A 159 -1.07 6.56 12.64
CA GLY A 159 -2.07 5.62 12.15
C GLY A 159 -3.48 6.20 12.16
N ASP A 160 -4.21 5.99 11.06
CA ASP A 160 -5.61 6.39 10.94
C ASP A 160 -6.34 5.55 9.88
N GLY A 161 -7.68 5.58 9.87
CA GLY A 161 -8.54 4.81 8.98
C GLY A 161 -9.04 5.60 7.77
N VAL A 162 -8.93 5.01 6.58
CA VAL A 162 -9.55 5.56 5.36
C VAL A 162 -10.81 4.78 5.00
N MET A 163 -11.97 5.34 5.33
CA MET A 163 -13.26 4.74 4.99
C MET A 163 -13.58 4.89 3.50
N VAL A 164 -13.78 3.79 2.78
CA VAL A 164 -14.26 3.76 1.39
C VAL A 164 -15.57 2.97 1.27
N LYS A 165 -16.39 3.28 0.24
CA LYS A 165 -17.67 2.59 0.03
C LYS A 165 -17.45 1.16 -0.47
N SER A 166 -18.15 0.20 0.14
CA SER A 166 -18.12 -1.21 -0.28
C SER A 166 -19.19 -1.52 -1.32
N SER A 167 -18.84 -2.39 -2.29
CA SER A 167 -19.79 -3.03 -3.18
C SER A 167 -20.49 -4.23 -2.53
N ASP A 168 -19.98 -4.74 -1.40
CA ASP A 168 -20.61 -5.81 -0.64
C ASP A 168 -21.80 -5.25 0.15
N LYS A 169 -22.99 -5.78 -0.14
CA LYS A 169 -24.25 -5.38 0.50
C LYS A 169 -24.40 -5.91 1.92
N ASN A 170 -23.64 -6.93 2.29
CA ASN A 170 -23.70 -7.57 3.60
C ASN A 170 -22.84 -6.87 4.65
N LEU A 171 -21.94 -5.99 4.25
CA LEU A 171 -21.12 -5.21 5.18
C LEU A 171 -21.96 -4.14 5.88
N ASN A 172 -21.82 -4.07 7.20
CA ASN A 172 -22.42 -2.99 8.01
C ASN A 172 -22.00 -1.64 7.45
N ASN A 173 -22.98 -0.75 7.26
CA ASN A 173 -22.79 0.59 6.68
C ASN A 173 -22.18 0.63 5.28
N ARG A 174 -22.00 -0.53 4.58
CA ARG A 174 -21.37 -0.64 3.25
C ARG A 174 -20.07 0.15 3.14
N ARG A 175 -19.19 0.02 4.13
CA ARG A 175 -17.90 0.69 4.18
C ARG A 175 -16.79 -0.31 4.46
N ILE A 176 -15.63 -0.07 3.86
CA ILE A 176 -14.38 -0.76 4.15
C ILE A 176 -13.50 0.26 4.84
N ASP A 177 -12.98 -0.10 6.01
CA ASP A 177 -11.94 0.67 6.69
C ASP A 177 -10.58 0.17 6.21
N LEU A 178 -9.82 1.05 5.57
CA LEU A 178 -8.44 0.82 5.17
C LEU A 178 -7.52 1.40 6.25
N SER A 179 -6.97 0.53 7.08
CA SER A 179 -5.98 0.92 8.07
C SER A 179 -4.72 1.41 7.38
N HIS A 180 -4.36 2.67 7.61
CA HIS A 180 -3.20 3.31 7.03
C HIS A 180 -2.25 3.75 8.13
N PHE A 181 -1.00 3.28 8.06
CA PHE A 181 0.09 3.67 8.96
C PHE A 181 1.22 4.29 8.15
N VAL A 182 1.80 5.33 8.69
CA VAL A 182 2.95 6.02 8.12
C VAL A 182 4.08 6.01 9.12
N VAL A 183 5.25 5.54 8.69
CA VAL A 183 6.50 5.54 9.46
C VAL A 183 7.45 6.54 8.83
N HIS A 184 8.16 7.32 9.65
CA HIS A 184 9.27 8.16 9.20
C HIS A 184 10.24 8.44 10.36
N THR A 185 11.43 8.95 10.04
CA THR A 185 12.47 9.27 11.03
C THR A 185 12.63 10.77 11.30
N GLY A 186 11.83 11.59 10.66
CA GLY A 186 11.82 13.03 10.82
C GLY A 186 11.25 13.75 9.62
N SER A 187 11.29 15.07 9.66
CA SER A 187 10.91 15.92 8.54
C SER A 187 11.96 16.99 8.26
N LYS A 188 12.27 17.22 6.99
CA LYS A 188 13.20 18.24 6.52
C LYS A 188 12.44 19.32 5.77
N LYS A 189 12.73 20.59 6.10
CA LYS A 189 12.17 21.71 5.36
C LYS A 189 12.86 21.83 3.99
N ILE A 190 12.08 21.74 2.92
CA ILE A 190 12.56 21.85 1.52
C ILE A 190 12.06 23.14 0.83
N GLY A 191 11.27 23.96 1.49
CA GLY A 191 10.75 25.23 0.97
C GLY A 191 10.06 26.02 2.06
N SER A 192 9.52 27.21 1.73
CA SER A 192 8.93 28.14 2.73
C SER A 192 7.82 27.51 3.58
N LYS A 193 6.98 26.64 2.98
CA LYS A 193 5.88 25.90 3.64
C LYS A 193 5.88 24.41 3.28
N ARG A 194 7.00 23.89 2.73
CA ARG A 194 7.11 22.49 2.31
C ARG A 194 8.08 21.73 3.18
N PHE A 195 7.63 20.58 3.67
CA PHE A 195 8.42 19.62 4.42
C PHE A 195 8.40 18.28 3.71
N GLU A 196 9.51 17.58 3.73
CA GLU A 196 9.67 16.22 3.24
C GLU A 196 9.97 15.29 4.41
N LEU A 197 9.26 14.17 4.46
CA LEU A 197 9.46 13.15 5.49
C LEU A 197 10.67 12.29 5.13
N GLN A 198 11.55 12.08 6.10
CA GLN A 198 12.75 11.27 5.94
C GLN A 198 12.41 9.79 6.19
N ASN A 199 12.96 8.89 5.38
CA ASN A 199 12.74 7.43 5.47
C ASN A 199 11.25 7.05 5.52
N LYS A 200 10.42 7.77 4.74
CA LYS A 200 8.97 7.57 4.75
C LYS A 200 8.58 6.20 4.18
N LYS A 201 7.89 5.39 4.99
CA LYS A 201 7.25 4.15 4.58
C LYS A 201 5.77 4.15 4.96
N GLU A 202 4.93 3.65 4.06
CA GLU A 202 3.48 3.62 4.26
C GLU A 202 2.97 2.19 4.15
N PHE A 203 2.03 1.84 5.05
CA PHE A 203 1.41 0.52 5.12
C PHE A 203 -0.11 0.67 5.09
N ILE A 204 -0.79 -0.07 4.23
CA ILE A 204 -2.23 0.03 4.10
C ILE A 204 -2.86 -1.34 3.82
N SER A 205 -3.91 -1.68 4.58
CA SER A 205 -4.72 -2.90 4.38
C SER A 205 -6.07 -2.75 5.09
N PRO A 206 -7.12 -3.47 4.66
CA PRO A 206 -8.36 -3.56 5.44
C PRO A 206 -8.19 -4.33 6.77
N LYS A 207 -7.06 -5.00 6.98
CA LYS A 207 -6.76 -5.77 8.19
C LYS A 207 -5.80 -5.01 9.11
N ASN A 208 -6.34 -4.25 10.06
CA ASN A 208 -5.56 -3.42 10.98
C ASN A 208 -4.43 -4.19 11.69
N ARG A 209 -4.71 -5.42 12.17
CA ARG A 209 -3.70 -6.25 12.83
C ARG A 209 -2.51 -6.55 11.91
N LEU A 210 -2.78 -6.92 10.66
CA LEU A 210 -1.73 -7.23 9.68
C LEU A 210 -0.83 -6.02 9.42
N VAL A 211 -1.43 -4.84 9.27
CA VAL A 211 -0.66 -3.60 9.05
C VAL A 211 0.25 -3.30 10.22
N ARG A 212 -0.23 -3.47 11.45
CA ARG A 212 0.59 -3.27 12.66
C ARG A 212 1.77 -4.25 12.75
N GLU A 213 1.53 -5.52 12.40
CA GLU A 213 2.58 -6.53 12.30
C GLU A 213 3.62 -6.10 11.26
N GLN A 214 3.20 -5.69 10.06
CA GLN A 214 4.11 -5.19 9.01
C GLN A 214 4.90 -3.94 9.43
N VAL A 215 4.30 -3.02 10.18
CA VAL A 215 5.01 -1.86 10.72
C VAL A 215 6.10 -2.29 11.71
N ILE A 216 5.79 -3.21 12.64
CA ILE A 216 6.77 -3.70 13.61
C ILE A 216 7.91 -4.44 12.90
N ASP A 217 7.59 -5.33 11.95
CA ASP A 217 8.59 -6.07 11.18
C ASP A 217 9.50 -5.10 10.41
N TYR A 218 8.94 -4.11 9.74
CA TYR A 218 9.72 -3.07 9.06
C TYR A 218 10.64 -2.32 10.01
N LEU A 219 10.12 -1.85 11.15
CA LEU A 219 10.91 -1.11 12.13
C LEU A 219 12.07 -1.94 12.68
N THR A 220 11.81 -3.20 13.02
CA THR A 220 12.83 -4.09 13.60
C THR A 220 13.87 -4.56 12.59
N ASN A 221 13.51 -4.65 11.30
CA ASN A 221 14.42 -5.09 10.25
C ASN A 221 15.25 -3.95 9.66
N THR A 222 14.67 -2.73 9.59
CA THR A 222 15.33 -1.58 8.94
C THR A 222 16.18 -0.76 9.91
N PHE A 223 15.75 -0.63 11.17
CA PHE A 223 16.40 0.28 12.12
C PHE A 223 17.07 -0.45 13.28
N GLU A 224 18.22 0.10 13.71
CA GLU A 224 18.84 -0.25 14.98
C GLU A 224 18.16 0.53 16.10
N ILE A 225 17.13 -0.06 16.70
CA ILE A 225 16.33 0.53 17.76
C ILE A 225 16.96 0.21 19.12
N SER A 226 17.33 1.24 19.88
CA SER A 226 17.88 1.13 21.23
C SER A 226 16.89 1.59 22.30
N LYS A 227 17.25 1.42 23.56
CA LYS A 227 16.46 2.00 24.68
C LYS A 227 16.39 3.52 24.62
N GLU A 228 17.37 4.18 24.02
CA GLU A 228 17.48 5.64 23.90
C GLU A 228 16.65 6.19 22.75
N THR A 229 16.25 5.34 21.78
CA THR A 229 15.39 5.73 20.66
C THR A 229 14.06 6.22 21.18
N ILE A 230 13.64 7.42 20.76
CA ILE A 230 12.35 8.01 21.11
C ILE A 230 11.31 7.51 20.10
N PHE A 231 10.25 6.89 20.60
CA PHE A 231 9.13 6.45 19.79
C PHE A 231 7.97 7.44 19.88
N VAL A 232 7.72 8.17 18.81
CA VAL A 232 6.67 9.19 18.72
C VAL A 232 5.51 8.64 17.92
N THR A 233 4.29 8.75 18.45
CA THR A 233 3.10 8.22 17.78
C THR A 233 1.97 9.24 17.79
N ASN A 234 1.12 9.22 16.76
CA ASN A 234 -0.03 10.10 16.65
C ASN A 234 -1.24 9.35 16.07
N SER A 235 -2.44 9.64 16.58
CA SER A 235 -3.70 9.12 16.07
C SER A 235 -4.91 9.91 16.55
N ASP A 236 -6.07 9.69 15.95
CA ASP A 236 -7.37 10.21 16.38
C ASP A 236 -7.95 9.49 17.61
N GLY A 237 -7.32 8.40 18.07
CA GLY A 237 -7.77 7.53 19.14
C GLY A 237 -8.98 6.65 18.78
N GLY A 238 -9.27 6.49 17.48
CA GLY A 238 -10.30 5.60 16.95
C GLY A 238 -10.03 4.11 17.22
N HIS A 239 -11.00 3.27 16.89
CA HIS A 239 -10.88 1.83 17.06
C HIS A 239 -9.71 1.28 16.19
N GLY A 240 -8.77 0.60 16.85
CA GLY A 240 -7.54 0.11 16.19
C GLY A 240 -6.36 1.08 16.22
N TYR A 241 -6.58 2.34 16.68
CA TYR A 241 -5.57 3.40 16.75
C TYR A 241 -5.54 4.06 18.14
N THR A 242 -5.97 3.32 19.16
CA THR A 242 -5.96 3.82 20.54
C THR A 242 -4.53 3.99 21.05
N PRO A 243 -4.30 4.89 22.04
CA PRO A 243 -2.98 5.03 22.67
C PRO A 243 -2.41 3.71 23.21
N TYR A 244 -3.28 2.77 23.60
CA TYR A 244 -2.89 1.44 24.07
C TYR A 244 -2.21 0.62 22.96
N VAL A 245 -2.72 0.68 21.73
CA VAL A 245 -2.11 -0.03 20.58
C VAL A 245 -0.66 0.42 20.37
N PHE A 246 -0.42 1.73 20.39
CA PHE A 246 0.93 2.28 20.22
C PHE A 246 1.83 2.00 21.42
N LYS A 247 1.27 1.94 22.63
CA LYS A 247 2.00 1.52 23.83
C LYS A 247 2.47 0.07 23.74
N GLU A 248 1.64 -0.83 23.20
CA GLU A 248 2.04 -2.21 22.94
C GLU A 248 3.15 -2.30 21.87
N MET A 249 3.07 -1.50 20.81
CA MET A 249 4.16 -1.43 19.82
C MET A 249 5.47 -0.95 20.47
N ALA A 250 5.42 0.10 21.30
CA ALA A 250 6.58 0.61 22.04
C ALA A 250 7.23 -0.47 22.95
N LYS A 251 6.41 -1.30 23.61
CA LYS A 251 6.91 -2.43 24.42
C LYS A 251 7.61 -3.48 23.58
N ILE A 252 7.05 -3.84 22.42
CA ILE A 252 7.66 -4.80 21.48
C ILE A 252 9.01 -4.27 21.00
N LEU A 253 9.10 -2.98 20.67
CA LEU A 253 10.33 -2.31 20.24
C LEU A 253 11.33 -2.07 21.39
N ARG A 254 10.92 -2.28 22.66
CA ARG A 254 11.75 -2.13 23.87
C ARG A 254 12.34 -0.75 24.06
N VAL A 255 11.67 0.29 23.55
CA VAL A 255 12.07 1.69 23.77
C VAL A 255 11.71 2.14 25.19
N SER A 256 12.56 2.99 25.80
CA SER A 256 12.29 3.53 27.14
C SER A 256 11.39 4.76 27.10
N ARG A 257 11.39 5.51 26.01
CA ARG A 257 10.60 6.72 25.85
C ARG A 257 9.59 6.57 24.70
N HIS A 258 8.30 6.59 25.05
CA HIS A 258 7.18 6.61 24.12
C HIS A 258 6.33 7.84 24.34
N GLU A 259 6.15 8.66 23.31
CA GLU A 259 5.35 9.87 23.33
C GLU A 259 4.17 9.71 22.35
N HIS A 260 2.97 9.64 22.91
CA HIS A 260 1.76 9.56 22.09
C HIS A 260 1.08 10.92 22.03
N PHE A 261 0.64 11.33 20.82
CA PHE A 261 -0.11 12.55 20.55
C PHE A 261 -1.52 12.21 20.09
N TRP A 262 -2.48 12.96 20.56
CA TRP A 262 -3.83 12.97 19.99
C TRP A 262 -3.82 13.88 18.77
N ASP A 263 -4.31 13.40 17.63
CA ASP A 263 -4.29 14.15 16.37
C ASP A 263 -4.95 15.51 16.53
N GLU A 264 -4.18 16.55 16.27
CA GLU A 264 -4.57 17.94 16.53
C GLU A 264 -5.72 18.38 15.63
N TYR A 265 -5.76 17.93 14.38
CA TYR A 265 -6.84 18.27 13.45
C TYR A 265 -8.18 17.74 13.98
N HIS A 266 -8.23 16.47 14.39
CA HIS A 266 -9.43 15.83 14.94
C HIS A 266 -9.83 16.43 16.30
N LEU A 267 -8.87 16.76 17.15
CA LEU A 267 -9.12 17.45 18.41
C LEU A 267 -9.74 18.83 18.17
N ASN A 268 -9.11 19.64 17.32
CA ASN A 268 -9.57 20.99 17.00
C ASN A 268 -10.94 20.97 16.32
N HIS A 269 -11.19 20.01 15.44
CA HIS A 269 -12.50 19.82 14.81
C HIS A 269 -13.57 19.45 15.86
N SER A 270 -13.24 18.55 16.78
CA SER A 270 -14.18 18.14 17.85
C SER A 270 -14.52 19.29 18.77
N LEU A 271 -13.52 20.11 19.18
CA LEU A 271 -13.72 21.32 19.97
C LEU A 271 -14.61 22.32 19.25
N LYS A 272 -14.29 22.67 18.00
CA LYS A 272 -15.09 23.61 17.20
C LYS A 272 -16.52 23.13 17.01
N SER A 273 -16.70 21.84 16.67
CA SER A 273 -18.04 21.26 16.47
C SER A 273 -18.86 21.28 17.74
N PHE A 274 -18.24 20.95 18.88
CA PHE A 274 -18.94 20.93 20.15
C PHE A 274 -19.30 22.34 20.63
N PHE A 275 -18.35 23.29 20.62
CA PHE A 275 -18.59 24.65 21.12
C PHE A 275 -19.32 25.57 20.14
N ASN A 276 -19.72 25.09 18.96
CA ASN A 276 -20.39 25.92 17.94
C ASN A 276 -21.71 26.54 18.43
N SER A 277 -22.41 25.87 19.36
CA SER A 277 -23.67 26.33 19.95
C SER A 277 -23.51 27.13 21.25
N TYR A 278 -22.27 27.39 21.68
CA TYR A 278 -21.95 28.09 22.92
C TYR A 278 -21.20 29.39 22.65
N PRO A 279 -21.08 30.30 23.66
CA PRO A 279 -20.31 31.53 23.53
C PRO A 279 -18.88 31.27 23.02
N SER A 280 -18.41 32.09 22.08
CA SER A 280 -17.08 31.93 21.44
C SER A 280 -15.91 31.96 22.42
N GLU A 281 -16.07 32.69 23.53
CA GLU A 281 -15.08 32.82 24.59
C GLU A 281 -14.75 31.48 25.27
N LEU A 282 -15.73 30.56 25.32
CA LEU A 282 -15.53 29.21 25.86
C LEU A 282 -14.63 28.38 24.94
N LEU A 283 -14.84 28.48 23.64
CA LEU A 283 -13.97 27.82 22.66
C LEU A 283 -12.54 28.38 22.72
N GLU A 284 -12.39 29.69 22.76
CA GLU A 284 -11.08 30.34 22.86
C GLU A 284 -10.32 29.91 24.13
N LYS A 285 -11.01 29.89 25.28
CA LYS A 285 -10.43 29.42 26.55
C LYS A 285 -10.11 27.92 26.50
N ALA A 286 -10.92 27.11 25.82
CA ALA A 286 -10.62 25.68 25.61
C ALA A 286 -9.34 25.49 24.78
N PHE A 287 -9.15 26.26 23.69
CA PHE A 287 -7.90 26.24 22.93
C PHE A 287 -6.70 26.71 23.77
N GLN A 288 -6.85 27.78 24.56
CA GLN A 288 -5.78 28.25 25.47
C GLN A 288 -5.40 27.16 26.48
N ALA A 289 -6.40 26.45 27.04
CA ALA A 289 -6.18 25.37 27.99
C ALA A 289 -5.39 24.20 27.36
N ILE A 290 -5.74 23.83 26.13
CA ILE A 290 -5.01 22.78 25.37
C ILE A 290 -3.57 23.25 25.07
N GLN A 291 -3.41 24.45 24.54
CA GLN A 291 -2.10 25.01 24.15
C GLN A 291 -1.14 25.13 25.32
N ARG A 292 -1.65 25.55 26.50
CA ARG A 292 -0.86 25.65 27.74
C ARG A 292 -0.79 24.33 28.50
N HIS A 293 -1.52 23.32 28.05
CA HIS A 293 -1.72 22.05 28.76
C HIS A 293 -2.24 22.24 30.19
N ASP A 294 -3.15 23.21 30.36
CA ASP A 294 -3.77 23.54 31.63
C ASP A 294 -5.10 22.82 31.83
N LYS A 295 -5.04 21.71 32.56
CA LYS A 295 -6.22 20.88 32.85
C LYS A 295 -7.23 21.56 33.77
N SER A 296 -6.79 22.49 34.63
CA SER A 296 -7.66 23.23 35.55
C SER A 296 -8.51 24.23 34.77
N LEU A 297 -7.88 25.00 33.89
CA LEU A 297 -8.58 25.91 32.98
C LEU A 297 -9.59 25.15 32.11
N LEU A 298 -9.18 24.01 31.54
CA LEU A 298 -10.09 23.20 30.74
C LEU A 298 -11.32 22.71 31.52
N ARG A 299 -11.12 22.28 32.78
CA ARG A 299 -12.24 21.88 33.66
C ARG A 299 -13.18 23.04 33.91
N SER A 300 -12.67 24.24 34.26
CA SER A 300 -13.49 25.43 34.47
C SER A 300 -14.32 25.78 33.23
N VAL A 301 -13.74 25.68 32.04
CA VAL A 301 -14.47 25.89 30.78
C VAL A 301 -15.60 24.86 30.61
N LEU A 302 -15.31 23.61 30.88
CA LEU A 302 -16.30 22.53 30.77
C LEU A 302 -17.41 22.66 31.81
N ASP A 303 -17.08 23.02 33.07
CA ASP A 303 -18.06 23.23 34.15
C ASP A 303 -18.96 24.45 33.85
N THR A 304 -18.39 25.52 33.28
CA THR A 304 -19.17 26.68 32.80
C THR A 304 -20.11 26.28 31.66
N THR A 305 -19.62 25.44 30.71
CA THR A 305 -20.44 24.96 29.61
C THR A 305 -21.58 24.10 30.11
N GLU A 306 -21.33 23.21 31.07
CA GLU A 306 -22.33 22.36 31.70
C GLU A 306 -23.50 23.15 32.27
N ALA A 307 -23.20 24.28 32.94
CA ALA A 307 -24.21 25.15 33.51
C ALA A 307 -25.10 25.88 32.48
N LEU A 308 -24.71 25.89 31.19
CA LEU A 308 -25.47 26.48 30.08
C LEU A 308 -26.38 25.48 29.38
N ILE A 309 -26.31 24.20 29.71
CA ILE A 309 -27.08 23.15 29.04
C ILE A 309 -28.43 22.96 29.73
N GLU A 310 -29.49 23.17 28.99
CA GLU A 310 -30.87 23.01 29.48
C GLU A 310 -31.49 21.68 29.06
N ASN A 311 -31.00 21.05 27.99
CA ASN A 311 -31.60 19.88 27.37
C ASN A 311 -30.92 18.58 27.84
N GLN A 312 -31.74 17.58 28.23
CA GLN A 312 -31.26 16.28 28.72
C GLN A 312 -30.45 15.51 27.68
N GLU A 313 -30.79 15.58 26.39
CA GLU A 313 -30.05 14.91 25.33
C GLU A 313 -28.66 15.55 25.11
N GLU A 314 -28.57 16.86 25.22
CA GLU A 314 -27.32 17.61 25.13
C GLU A 314 -26.41 17.30 26.32
N ILE A 315 -26.95 17.14 27.51
CA ILE A 315 -26.19 16.76 28.70
C ILE A 315 -25.50 15.40 28.52
N GLU A 316 -26.17 14.40 27.93
CA GLU A 316 -25.54 13.09 27.67
C GLU A 316 -24.39 13.18 26.66
N GLN A 317 -24.58 13.97 25.60
CA GLN A 317 -23.53 14.20 24.60
C GLN A 317 -22.35 14.97 25.21
N PHE A 318 -22.64 15.96 26.05
CA PHE A 318 -21.63 16.71 26.80
C PHE A 318 -20.79 15.80 27.70
N TYR A 319 -21.40 14.92 28.50
CA TYR A 319 -20.66 14.02 29.37
C TYR A 319 -19.80 13.03 28.60
N LYS A 320 -20.24 12.56 27.44
CA LYS A 320 -19.41 11.72 26.54
C LYS A 320 -18.20 12.49 26.05
N PHE A 321 -18.42 13.73 25.60
CA PHE A 321 -17.34 14.62 25.14
C PHE A 321 -16.37 14.98 26.27
N LYS A 322 -16.88 15.45 27.43
CA LYS A 322 -16.10 15.81 28.63
C LYS A 322 -15.23 14.64 29.09
N ARG A 323 -15.81 13.45 29.17
CA ARG A 323 -15.09 12.22 29.54
C ARG A 323 -13.95 11.92 28.56
N ARG A 324 -14.24 11.89 27.25
CA ARG A 324 -13.24 11.61 26.21
C ARG A 324 -12.09 12.63 26.28
N LEU A 325 -12.40 13.90 26.40
CA LEU A 325 -11.42 14.97 26.42
C LEU A 325 -10.51 14.89 27.66
N LEU A 326 -11.11 14.71 28.84
CA LEU A 326 -10.35 14.66 30.10
C LEU A 326 -9.52 13.38 30.27
N GLN A 327 -10.01 12.24 29.76
CA GLN A 327 -9.25 10.96 29.76
C GLN A 327 -8.04 11.03 28.85
N ASN A 328 -8.14 11.69 27.70
CA ASN A 328 -7.08 11.80 26.71
C ASN A 328 -6.27 13.10 26.83
N PHE A 329 -6.54 13.95 27.83
CA PHE A 329 -5.89 15.24 27.99
C PHE A 329 -4.36 15.17 28.02
N GLN A 330 -3.79 14.12 28.62
CA GLN A 330 -2.34 13.89 28.63
C GLN A 330 -1.72 13.82 27.22
N TYR A 331 -2.48 13.37 26.22
CA TYR A 331 -2.01 13.25 24.84
C TYR A 331 -2.13 14.54 24.03
N THR A 332 -2.74 15.58 24.60
CA THR A 332 -2.85 16.92 23.98
C THR A 332 -1.65 17.82 24.31
N LYS A 333 -0.72 17.36 25.16
CA LYS A 333 0.47 18.16 25.52
C LYS A 333 1.29 18.46 24.26
N PRO A 334 1.57 19.76 23.97
CA PRO A 334 2.36 20.15 22.80
C PRO A 334 3.75 19.52 22.74
N ALA A 335 4.24 19.32 21.52
CA ALA A 335 5.54 18.67 21.28
C ALA A 335 6.70 19.42 21.94
N GLU A 336 6.68 20.75 21.88
CA GLU A 336 7.69 21.63 22.48
C GLU A 336 7.80 21.44 24.00
N LEU A 337 6.65 21.29 24.69
CA LEU A 337 6.61 21.02 26.13
C LEU A 337 7.08 19.59 26.49
N ARG A 338 7.30 18.73 25.48
CA ARG A 338 7.90 17.41 25.63
C ARG A 338 9.35 17.37 25.15
N GLY A 339 9.92 18.50 24.72
CA GLY A 339 11.26 18.59 24.13
C GLY A 339 11.37 17.93 22.76
N LEU A 340 10.28 17.96 21.99
CA LEU A 340 10.20 17.42 20.62
C LEU A 340 9.88 18.53 19.63
N SER A 341 10.27 18.32 18.36
CA SER A 341 9.80 19.17 17.27
C SER A 341 8.38 18.82 16.88
N HIS A 342 7.54 19.82 16.63
CA HIS A 342 6.20 19.63 16.09
C HIS A 342 6.23 19.18 14.62
N SER A 343 7.32 19.47 13.89
CA SER A 343 7.40 19.15 12.48
C SER A 343 7.46 17.62 12.27
N GLY A 344 6.53 17.11 11.49
CA GLY A 344 6.38 15.66 11.23
C GLY A 344 5.34 14.95 12.11
N ILE A 345 4.60 15.67 12.96
CA ILE A 345 3.47 15.14 13.74
C ILE A 345 2.16 15.65 13.12
N GLY A 346 1.12 14.78 13.04
CA GLY A 346 -0.18 15.14 12.48
C GLY A 346 -0.21 15.15 10.94
N ILE A 347 0.51 14.24 10.32
CA ILE A 347 0.66 14.18 8.85
C ILE A 347 -0.45 13.39 8.15
N MET A 348 -1.24 12.59 8.88
CA MET A 348 -2.15 11.59 8.29
C MET A 348 -3.17 12.18 7.32
N GLU A 349 -3.79 13.32 7.63
CA GLU A 349 -4.74 13.97 6.72
C GLU A 349 -4.11 14.27 5.35
N SER A 350 -2.87 14.74 5.34
CA SER A 350 -2.14 15.01 4.10
C SER A 350 -1.83 13.73 3.32
N GLN A 351 -1.48 12.65 4.01
CA GLN A 351 -1.18 11.35 3.38
C GLN A 351 -2.44 10.65 2.87
N HIS A 352 -3.58 10.88 3.51
CA HIS A 352 -4.87 10.34 3.06
C HIS A 352 -5.36 10.95 1.73
N ARG A 353 -4.98 12.19 1.39
CA ARG A 353 -5.49 12.90 0.21
C ARG A 353 -5.32 12.12 -1.09
N LYS A 354 -4.15 11.50 -1.32
CA LYS A 354 -3.88 10.70 -2.53
C LYS A 354 -4.81 9.50 -2.66
N ILE A 355 -5.16 8.86 -1.54
CA ILE A 355 -6.07 7.71 -1.50
C ILE A 355 -7.52 8.18 -1.65
N THR A 356 -7.94 9.16 -0.84
CA THR A 356 -9.31 9.65 -0.79
C THR A 356 -9.72 10.31 -2.10
N TYR A 357 -8.83 11.05 -2.76
CA TYR A 357 -9.09 11.66 -4.05
C TYR A 357 -9.48 10.60 -5.10
N ARG A 358 -8.74 9.50 -5.17
CA ARG A 358 -9.02 8.43 -6.12
C ARG A 358 -10.19 7.54 -5.71
N MET A 359 -10.33 7.23 -4.42
CA MET A 359 -11.19 6.15 -3.96
C MET A 359 -12.53 6.59 -3.38
N LYS A 360 -12.64 7.78 -2.78
CA LYS A 360 -13.89 8.27 -2.17
C LYS A 360 -14.79 9.05 -3.14
N ARG A 361 -14.19 9.81 -4.06
CA ARG A 361 -14.94 10.73 -4.92
C ARG A 361 -15.57 10.04 -6.13
N GLY A 362 -16.69 10.58 -6.64
CA GLY A 362 -17.33 10.14 -7.89
C GLY A 362 -18.11 8.82 -7.77
N GLY A 363 -18.75 8.54 -6.62
CA GLY A 363 -19.70 7.42 -6.48
C GLY A 363 -19.08 6.03 -6.62
N LYS A 364 -17.81 5.87 -6.30
CA LYS A 364 -17.08 4.61 -6.48
C LYS A 364 -17.37 3.63 -5.33
N TYR A 365 -17.52 2.36 -5.70
CA TYR A 365 -17.67 1.23 -4.78
C TYR A 365 -16.56 0.22 -5.02
N TRP A 366 -16.08 -0.42 -3.96
CA TRP A 366 -14.95 -1.31 -3.97
C TRP A 366 -15.29 -2.67 -3.35
N THR A 367 -14.76 -3.75 -3.91
CA THR A 367 -14.59 -4.98 -3.15
C THR A 367 -13.42 -4.82 -2.18
N GLU A 368 -13.40 -5.57 -1.09
CA GLU A 368 -12.29 -5.49 -0.12
C GLU A 368 -10.92 -5.70 -0.78
N LYS A 369 -10.78 -6.79 -1.57
CA LYS A 369 -9.55 -7.08 -2.34
C LYS A 369 -9.20 -5.96 -3.33
N GLY A 370 -10.22 -5.38 -3.99
CA GLY A 370 -10.03 -4.29 -4.95
C GLY A 370 -9.61 -2.98 -4.26
N ALA A 371 -10.15 -2.70 -3.07
CA ALA A 371 -9.76 -1.55 -2.26
C ALA A 371 -8.32 -1.67 -1.76
N GLU A 372 -7.93 -2.83 -1.25
CA GLU A 372 -6.57 -3.11 -0.83
C GLU A 372 -5.57 -2.97 -1.97
N ALA A 373 -5.82 -3.63 -3.11
CA ALA A 373 -4.95 -3.55 -4.27
C ALA A 373 -4.80 -2.11 -4.78
N MET A 374 -5.91 -1.39 -4.93
CA MET A 374 -5.89 -0.01 -5.44
C MET A 374 -5.18 0.93 -4.48
N SER A 375 -5.39 0.82 -3.17
CA SER A 375 -4.70 1.67 -2.19
C SER A 375 -3.18 1.44 -2.20
N LYS A 376 -2.72 0.19 -2.24
CA LYS A 376 -1.29 -0.15 -2.38
C LYS A 376 -0.70 0.37 -3.70
N MET A 377 -1.42 0.20 -4.82
CA MET A 377 -1.01 0.73 -6.12
C MET A 377 -0.86 2.27 -6.11
N ILE A 378 -1.77 2.98 -5.44
CA ILE A 378 -1.69 4.43 -5.29
C ILE A 378 -0.42 4.84 -4.54
N LEU A 379 -0.10 4.13 -3.44
CA LEU A 379 1.11 4.39 -2.66
C LEU A 379 2.39 4.16 -3.48
N LEU A 380 2.43 3.08 -4.26
CA LEU A 380 3.57 2.80 -5.16
C LEU A 380 3.66 3.80 -6.32
N ALA A 381 2.52 4.23 -6.88
CA ALA A 381 2.50 5.22 -7.94
C ALA A 381 2.96 6.61 -7.46
N ASP A 382 2.64 6.97 -6.22
CA ASP A 382 3.09 8.20 -5.55
C ASP A 382 4.62 8.27 -5.36
N LYS A 383 5.27 7.10 -5.28
CA LYS A 383 6.72 6.94 -5.14
C LYS A 383 7.43 6.58 -6.45
N ASP A 384 6.71 6.54 -7.57
CA ASP A 384 7.19 6.01 -8.85
C ASP A 384 7.70 4.54 -8.82
N GLU A 385 7.35 3.78 -7.76
CA GLU A 385 7.73 2.37 -7.56
C GLU A 385 6.79 1.38 -8.30
N LEU A 386 5.64 1.83 -8.81
CA LEU A 386 4.67 0.96 -9.48
C LEU A 386 5.23 0.31 -10.76
N ARG A 387 6.16 0.97 -11.45
CA ARG A 387 6.83 0.40 -12.63
C ARG A 387 7.76 -0.74 -12.24
N GLU A 388 8.48 -0.59 -11.14
CA GLU A 388 9.37 -1.63 -10.60
C GLU A 388 8.56 -2.87 -10.16
N LEU A 389 7.36 -2.70 -9.61
CA LEU A 389 6.47 -3.82 -9.30
C LEU A 389 6.17 -4.69 -10.52
N LEU A 390 5.93 -4.10 -11.71
CA LEU A 390 5.53 -4.86 -12.90
C LEU A 390 6.69 -5.31 -13.77
N LEU A 391 7.80 -4.59 -13.76
CA LEU A 391 8.90 -4.73 -14.72
C LEU A 391 10.26 -4.95 -14.04
N GLY A 392 10.32 -4.93 -12.71
CA GLY A 392 11.56 -5.09 -11.97
C GLY A 392 12.18 -6.48 -12.10
N SER A 393 13.51 -6.54 -11.94
CA SER A 393 14.29 -7.79 -12.00
C SER A 393 13.91 -8.77 -10.88
N TRP A 394 13.38 -8.26 -9.76
CA TRP A 394 12.96 -9.04 -8.60
C TRP A 394 12.00 -10.20 -8.95
N ILE A 395 11.25 -10.07 -10.05
CA ILE A 395 10.31 -11.12 -10.53
C ILE A 395 11.08 -12.37 -10.93
N VAL A 396 12.18 -12.20 -11.65
CA VAL A 396 13.05 -13.30 -12.09
C VAL A 396 13.71 -13.95 -10.89
N ASP A 397 14.23 -13.13 -9.97
CA ASP A 397 14.89 -13.62 -8.75
C ASP A 397 13.91 -14.39 -7.87
N TYR A 398 12.68 -13.87 -7.72
CA TYR A 398 11.62 -14.56 -6.98
C TYR A 398 11.26 -15.91 -7.60
N ASP A 399 11.08 -15.97 -8.92
CA ASP A 399 10.73 -17.21 -9.60
C ASP A 399 11.87 -18.25 -9.46
N GLN A 400 13.15 -17.84 -9.54
CA GLN A 400 14.32 -18.71 -9.26
C GLN A 400 14.32 -19.25 -7.83
N ILE A 401 14.04 -18.39 -6.82
CA ILE A 401 13.94 -18.81 -5.42
C ILE A 401 12.81 -19.83 -5.25
N GLN A 402 11.67 -19.64 -5.91
CA GLN A 402 10.54 -20.58 -5.83
C GLN A 402 10.86 -21.91 -6.50
N GLU A 403 11.57 -21.93 -7.64
CA GLU A 403 12.03 -23.15 -8.27
C GLU A 403 12.99 -23.96 -7.38
N GLN A 404 13.96 -23.29 -6.78
CA GLN A 404 14.90 -23.92 -5.83
C GLN A 404 14.17 -24.51 -4.60
N ARG A 405 13.17 -23.77 -4.06
CA ARG A 405 12.35 -24.26 -2.94
C ARG A 405 11.42 -25.40 -3.33
N GLY A 406 10.91 -25.42 -4.54
CA GLY A 406 10.10 -26.51 -5.07
C GLY A 406 10.87 -27.84 -5.08
N LEU A 407 12.17 -27.78 -5.39
CA LEU A 407 13.08 -28.93 -5.33
C LEU A 407 13.40 -29.33 -3.89
N SER A 408 13.74 -28.39 -3.00
CA SER A 408 14.05 -28.68 -1.59
C SER A 408 12.81 -29.02 -0.76
N GLY A 409 11.66 -28.41 -1.03
CA GLY A 409 10.38 -28.69 -0.34
C GLY A 409 9.81 -30.06 -0.63
N GLY A 410 10.09 -30.63 -1.79
CA GLY A 410 9.77 -32.02 -2.11
C GLY A 410 10.60 -33.02 -1.32
N GLU A 411 11.89 -32.73 -1.12
CA GLU A 411 12.78 -33.54 -0.30
C GLU A 411 12.50 -33.39 1.18
N VAL A 412 12.26 -32.19 1.67
CA VAL A 412 11.89 -31.93 3.09
C VAL A 412 10.56 -32.59 3.42
N ARG A 413 9.54 -32.50 2.56
CA ARG A 413 8.27 -33.23 2.76
C ARG A 413 8.45 -34.75 2.76
N ARG A 414 9.37 -35.30 1.95
CA ARG A 414 9.70 -36.73 2.00
C ARG A 414 10.43 -37.12 3.29
N LEU A 415 11.27 -36.23 3.81
CA LEU A 415 11.97 -36.46 5.10
C LEU A 415 11.02 -36.27 6.30
N GLU A 416 10.14 -35.30 6.27
CA GLU A 416 9.12 -35.07 7.30
C GLU A 416 8.05 -36.16 7.30
N SER A 417 7.60 -36.65 6.13
CA SER A 417 6.65 -37.75 6.04
C SER A 417 7.28 -39.09 6.55
N LYS A 418 8.58 -39.28 6.37
CA LYS A 418 9.29 -40.42 6.96
C LYS A 418 9.47 -40.26 8.47
N LYS A 419 9.70 -39.08 9.01
CA LYS A 419 9.81 -38.84 10.46
C LYS A 419 8.46 -38.93 11.17
N THR A 420 7.36 -38.40 10.55
CA THR A 420 6.03 -38.49 11.16
C THR A 420 5.48 -39.92 11.16
N SER A 421 5.84 -40.77 10.20
CA SER A 421 5.44 -42.18 10.22
C SER A 421 6.16 -43.03 11.29
N GLN A 422 7.31 -42.54 11.80
CA GLN A 422 8.08 -43.26 12.83
C GLN A 422 7.78 -42.81 14.28
N TYR A 423 7.13 -41.64 14.50
CA TYR A 423 6.99 -41.02 15.82
C TYR A 423 5.61 -40.53 16.21
N MET A 424 4.55 -40.84 15.48
CA MET A 424 3.19 -40.57 15.97
C MET A 424 2.65 -41.76 16.74
N PRO A 425 2.52 -41.67 18.08
CA PRO A 425 1.66 -42.61 18.79
C PRO A 425 0.23 -42.41 18.31
N THR A 426 -0.42 -43.47 17.91
CA THR A 426 -1.86 -43.53 17.61
C THR A 426 -2.67 -43.31 18.90
N GLY A 427 -2.65 -42.13 19.46
CA GLY A 427 -3.41 -41.75 20.65
C GLY A 427 -3.91 -40.32 20.56
N LYS A 428 -5.21 -40.13 20.73
CA LYS A 428 -5.83 -38.81 20.86
C LYS A 428 -5.18 -38.05 22.03
N ILE A 429 -4.54 -36.92 21.76
CA ILE A 429 -4.07 -35.99 22.79
C ILE A 429 -5.31 -35.34 23.42
N THR A 430 -5.73 -35.81 24.59
CA THR A 430 -6.70 -35.13 25.44
C THR A 430 -5.98 -34.08 26.27
N TRP A 431 -6.22 -32.81 25.98
CA TRP A 431 -5.78 -31.70 26.83
C TRP A 431 -6.51 -31.76 28.16
N LYS A 432 -5.80 -32.19 29.23
CA LYS A 432 -6.29 -31.98 30.59
C LYS A 432 -6.27 -30.48 30.88
N LYS A 433 -7.44 -29.90 31.12
CA LYS A 433 -7.59 -28.55 31.67
C LYS A 433 -6.88 -28.49 33.01
N PHE A 434 -5.83 -27.70 33.11
CA PHE A 434 -5.39 -27.21 34.39
C PHE A 434 -6.45 -26.24 34.92
N LYS A 435 -7.08 -26.59 36.04
CA LYS A 435 -7.80 -25.65 36.87
C LYS A 435 -6.81 -24.96 37.80
N PRO A 436 -7.11 -23.70 38.20
CA PRO A 436 -6.24 -22.84 38.99
C PRO A 436 -5.95 -23.36 40.40
#